data_6091d6b714e6af1c1f0e32ee0dcffcc8
#
_entry.id   6091d6b714e6af1c1f0e32ee0dcffcc8
#
_cell.length_a   1.000
_cell.length_b   1.000
_cell.length_c   1.000
_cell.angle_alpha   90.00
_cell.angle_beta   90.00
_cell.angle_gamma   90.00
#
_symmetry.space_group_name_H-M   'P 1'
#
loop_
_entity.id
_entity.type
_entity.pdbx_description
1 polymer ?
#
loop_
_entity_poly.entity_id
_entity_poly.type
_entity_poly.pdbx_seq_one_letter_code
_entity_poly.pdbx_strand_id
1 'polypeptide(L)'
;FANKDSVNVGDIRLVPSDIAIKGAAKVTGTAAKMTQKKDTLIFNAAAFKTMEGSTLKKLVEQLPGVVVDDDGNITVNGKEVTEIKINGKDFFKGDTQVAMDNLPVNLVDKVRTYEEKSDYTKHTGVDDGEKKTVLDINLKKELKSTVTSRGNIGNGTDNRYRDDLFVNRFTDKNRQTLWGNMSNLGGWGWGLHANKELGTNLQWMNKEKWGEPGRYQLSVGLKYRHDDDDVESTRNSETFLTGTDIKSFSNSVSRDRNRRSEMGGNISLEWSIDSLTSLWAYTSLNGQKSDNRSDARSAKYDS
;
A
#
# COMPACT_ATOMS: atom_id res chain seq x y z
N PHE A 1 -70.58 60.34 20.54
CA PHE A 1 -69.28 59.69 20.43
C PHE A 1 -69.53 58.18 20.30
N ALA A 2 -69.42 57.65 19.10
CA ALA A 2 -69.48 56.22 18.93
C ALA A 2 -68.00 55.78 18.70
N ASN A 3 -67.53 55.10 19.73
CA ASN A 3 -66.19 54.52 19.69
C ASN A 3 -66.27 53.21 18.88
N LYS A 4 -65.64 53.17 17.71
CA LYS A 4 -65.49 51.96 16.93
C LYS A 4 -64.12 51.36 17.23
N ASP A 5 -64.06 50.59 18.32
CA ASP A 5 -62.79 50.02 18.80
C ASP A 5 -62.46 48.65 18.21
N SER A 6 -63.21 48.12 17.25
CA SER A 6 -62.88 46.89 16.58
C SER A 6 -63.22 46.93 15.10
N VAL A 7 -62.25 46.63 14.27
CA VAL A 7 -62.40 46.38 12.85
C VAL A 7 -62.27 44.84 12.67
N ASN A 8 -63.32 44.20 12.22
CA ASN A 8 -63.28 42.80 11.84
C ASN A 8 -62.55 42.69 10.48
N VAL A 9 -61.36 42.21 10.46
CA VAL A 9 -60.54 42.09 9.26
C VAL A 9 -60.80 40.77 8.49
N GLY A 10 -61.82 39.98 8.89
CA GLY A 10 -62.10 38.69 8.26
C GLY A 10 -61.08 37.64 8.55
N ASP A 11 -61.26 36.46 8.01
CA ASP A 11 -60.32 35.33 8.16
C ASP A 11 -59.07 35.58 7.32
N ILE A 12 -57.95 35.79 7.93
CA ILE A 12 -56.64 35.88 7.28
C ILE A 12 -56.13 34.45 7.08
N ARG A 13 -56.21 33.94 5.87
CA ARG A 13 -55.60 32.66 5.48
C ARG A 13 -54.11 32.89 5.24
N LEU A 14 -53.27 32.37 6.10
CA LEU A 14 -51.82 32.27 5.89
C LEU A 14 -51.56 31.06 4.97
N VAL A 15 -51.10 31.31 3.76
CA VAL A 15 -50.61 30.29 2.85
C VAL A 15 -49.10 30.13 3.17
N PRO A 16 -48.60 28.92 3.56
CA PRO A 16 -47.18 28.73 3.70
C PRO A 16 -46.54 28.96 2.36
N SER A 17 -45.74 30.00 2.21
CA SER A 17 -44.87 30.18 1.03
C SER A 17 -43.51 29.59 1.42
N ASP A 18 -43.05 28.62 0.69
CA ASP A 18 -41.66 28.21 0.74
C ASP A 18 -40.78 29.35 0.28
N ILE A 19 -40.20 30.08 1.25
CA ILE A 19 -39.16 31.06 0.93
C ILE A 19 -37.94 30.22 0.57
N ALA A 20 -37.80 29.92 -0.72
CA ALA A 20 -36.53 29.41 -1.23
C ALA A 20 -35.48 30.51 -1.03
N ILE A 21 -34.63 30.34 -0.02
CA ILE A 21 -33.46 31.19 0.18
C ILE A 21 -32.54 30.92 -1.01
N LYS A 22 -32.65 31.74 -2.06
CA LYS A 22 -31.69 31.78 -3.18
C LYS A 22 -30.38 32.36 -2.63
N GLY A 23 -29.52 31.46 -2.17
CA GLY A 23 -28.23 31.78 -1.62
C GLY A 23 -27.89 30.77 -0.53
N ALA A 24 -27.82 29.48 -0.90
CA ALA A 24 -27.21 28.51 -0.01
C ALA A 24 -25.78 28.98 0.22
N ALA A 25 -25.49 29.51 1.40
CA ALA A 25 -24.13 29.74 1.84
C ALA A 25 -23.41 28.38 1.76
N LYS A 26 -22.60 28.18 0.72
CA LYS A 26 -21.74 27.00 0.62
C LYS A 26 -20.67 27.16 1.71
N VAL A 27 -20.95 26.65 2.90
CA VAL A 27 -19.94 26.55 3.94
C VAL A 27 -18.92 25.53 3.46
N THR A 28 -17.88 25.99 2.81
CA THR A 28 -16.68 25.20 2.52
C THR A 28 -15.88 25.12 3.81
N GLY A 29 -16.29 24.25 4.71
CA GLY A 29 -15.45 23.86 5.83
C GLY A 29 -14.28 23.04 5.28
N THR A 30 -13.05 23.52 5.48
CA THR A 30 -11.86 22.70 5.20
C THR A 30 -11.90 21.53 6.18
N ALA A 31 -12.12 20.32 5.70
CA ALA A 31 -12.11 19.15 6.57
C ALA A 31 -10.74 19.04 7.24
N ALA A 32 -10.74 18.78 8.56
CA ALA A 32 -9.49 18.60 9.30
C ALA A 32 -8.63 17.54 8.64
N LYS A 33 -7.33 17.82 8.45
CA LYS A 33 -6.39 16.87 7.83
C LYS A 33 -6.28 15.60 8.66
N MET A 34 -6.27 15.74 9.98
CA MET A 34 -6.13 14.66 10.95
C MET A 34 -7.11 14.88 12.11
N THR A 35 -7.71 13.80 12.57
CA THR A 35 -8.50 13.74 13.79
C THR A 35 -8.08 12.53 14.60
N GLN A 36 -8.05 12.67 15.91
CA GLN A 36 -7.80 11.54 16.82
C GLN A 36 -9.11 11.15 17.49
N LYS A 37 -9.44 9.88 17.48
CA LYS A 37 -10.60 9.32 18.16
C LYS A 37 -10.16 8.13 19.00
N LYS A 38 -10.09 8.32 20.32
CA LYS A 38 -9.47 7.35 21.25
C LYS A 38 -8.04 7.04 20.79
N ASP A 39 -7.72 5.77 20.57
CA ASP A 39 -6.40 5.28 20.14
C ASP A 39 -6.23 5.21 18.61
N THR A 40 -7.21 5.76 17.86
CA THR A 40 -7.18 5.74 16.38
C THR A 40 -6.87 7.14 15.86
N LEU A 41 -5.85 7.27 15.03
CA LEU A 41 -5.60 8.45 14.21
C LEU A 41 -6.32 8.27 12.87
N ILE A 42 -7.00 9.31 12.43
CA ILE A 42 -7.79 9.31 11.19
C ILE A 42 -7.33 10.48 10.34
N PHE A 43 -6.83 10.17 9.15
CA PHE A 43 -6.40 11.13 8.17
C PHE A 43 -7.42 11.20 7.03
N ASN A 44 -7.81 12.40 6.64
CA ASN A 44 -8.71 12.62 5.50
C ASN A 44 -7.88 12.71 4.21
N ALA A 45 -8.00 11.73 3.31
CA ALA A 45 -7.21 11.67 2.09
C ALA A 45 -7.39 12.92 1.20
N ALA A 46 -8.60 13.48 1.14
CA ALA A 46 -8.90 14.67 0.34
C ALA A 46 -8.19 15.95 0.84
N ALA A 47 -7.67 15.96 2.07
CA ALA A 47 -6.93 17.09 2.62
C ALA A 47 -5.44 17.12 2.22
N PHE A 48 -4.96 16.09 1.54
CA PHE A 48 -3.59 15.95 1.06
C PHE A 48 -3.56 16.07 -0.47
N LYS A 49 -2.67 16.90 -0.98
CA LYS A 49 -2.54 17.10 -2.43
C LYS A 49 -1.66 16.00 -3.02
N THR A 50 -2.24 15.15 -3.81
CA THR A 50 -1.53 14.13 -4.59
C THR A 50 -1.75 14.39 -6.08
N MET A 51 -0.77 14.05 -6.91
CA MET A 51 -0.93 14.13 -8.36
C MET A 51 -1.92 13.06 -8.84
N GLU A 52 -2.61 13.32 -9.92
CA GLU A 52 -3.48 12.34 -10.57
C GLU A 52 -2.65 11.09 -10.96
N GLY A 53 -3.22 9.91 -10.72
CA GLY A 53 -2.50 8.65 -10.95
C GLY A 53 -1.52 8.23 -9.84
N SER A 54 -1.36 9.02 -8.78
CA SER A 54 -0.51 8.63 -7.64
C SER A 54 -1.03 7.39 -6.94
N THR A 55 -0.10 6.63 -6.35
CA THR A 55 -0.38 5.46 -5.52
C THR A 55 -0.52 5.82 -4.05
N LEU A 56 -1.01 4.88 -3.24
CA LEU A 56 -1.17 5.02 -1.79
C LEU A 56 0.13 5.50 -1.12
N LYS A 57 1.30 5.03 -1.58
CA LYS A 57 2.61 5.45 -1.08
C LYS A 57 2.75 6.97 -1.03
N LYS A 58 2.37 7.66 -2.11
CA LYS A 58 2.47 9.13 -2.19
C LYS A 58 1.52 9.86 -1.24
N LEU A 59 0.44 9.25 -0.84
CA LEU A 59 -0.44 9.78 0.21
C LEU A 59 0.15 9.54 1.59
N VAL A 60 0.61 8.30 1.85
CA VAL A 60 1.13 7.90 3.17
C VAL A 60 2.40 8.66 3.53
N GLU A 61 3.30 8.94 2.58
CA GLU A 61 4.49 9.78 2.76
C GLU A 61 4.16 11.22 3.22
N GLN A 62 2.94 11.71 2.98
CA GLN A 62 2.51 13.07 3.38
C GLN A 62 1.79 13.10 4.73
N LEU A 63 1.49 11.94 5.32
CA LEU A 63 0.74 11.89 6.58
C LEU A 63 1.62 12.32 7.76
N PRO A 64 1.13 13.20 8.64
CA PRO A 64 1.87 13.62 9.83
C PRO A 64 2.20 12.43 10.74
N GLY A 65 3.45 12.33 11.18
CA GLY A 65 3.93 11.26 12.06
C GLY A 65 4.14 9.91 11.37
N VAL A 66 4.03 9.85 10.05
CA VAL A 66 4.32 8.66 9.25
C VAL A 66 5.66 8.82 8.56
N VAL A 67 6.48 7.78 8.61
CA VAL A 67 7.75 7.69 7.87
C VAL A 67 7.72 6.42 7.04
N VAL A 68 8.10 6.53 5.78
CA VAL A 68 8.31 5.40 4.87
C VAL A 68 9.79 5.39 4.54
N ASP A 69 10.47 4.30 4.84
CA ASP A 69 11.89 4.13 4.54
C ASP A 69 12.12 3.74 3.06
N ASP A 70 13.39 3.64 2.67
CA ASP A 70 13.78 3.31 1.31
C ASP A 70 13.40 1.87 0.93
N ASP A 71 13.29 0.97 1.91
CA ASP A 71 12.87 -0.42 1.74
C ASP A 71 11.33 -0.57 1.69
N GLY A 72 10.59 0.53 1.92
CA GLY A 72 9.14 0.57 1.89
C GLY A 72 8.46 0.20 3.21
N ASN A 73 9.22 0.05 4.31
CA ASN A 73 8.64 -0.15 5.63
C ASN A 73 8.01 1.15 6.12
N ILE A 74 6.90 1.01 6.79
CA ILE A 74 6.11 2.15 7.28
C ILE A 74 6.20 2.20 8.80
N THR A 75 6.49 3.36 9.35
CA THR A 75 6.38 3.61 10.79
C THR A 75 5.39 4.74 11.05
N VAL A 76 4.58 4.61 12.08
CA VAL A 76 3.64 5.64 12.54
C VAL A 76 3.95 5.97 13.99
N ASN A 77 4.34 7.21 14.25
CA ASN A 77 4.79 7.67 15.58
C ASN A 77 5.85 6.75 16.21
N GLY A 78 6.80 6.26 15.39
CA GLY A 78 7.88 5.36 15.81
C GLY A 78 7.51 3.89 15.96
N LYS A 79 6.25 3.49 15.66
CA LYS A 79 5.79 2.10 15.66
C LYS A 79 5.72 1.58 14.24
N GLU A 80 6.30 0.41 13.99
CA GLU A 80 6.26 -0.24 12.69
C GLU A 80 4.85 -0.71 12.35
N VAL A 81 4.39 -0.42 11.13
CA VAL A 81 3.13 -0.92 10.57
C VAL A 81 3.35 -2.34 10.07
N THR A 82 2.74 -3.30 10.73
CA THR A 82 2.86 -4.72 10.40
C THR A 82 1.79 -5.22 9.45
N GLU A 83 0.70 -4.45 9.28
CA GLU A 83 -0.44 -4.89 8.48
C GLU A 83 -1.16 -3.73 7.81
N ILE A 84 -1.48 -3.88 6.53
CA ILE A 84 -2.39 -2.97 5.81
C ILE A 84 -3.75 -3.63 5.64
N LYS A 85 -4.80 -2.89 6.00
CA LYS A 85 -6.19 -3.29 5.79
C LYS A 85 -6.87 -2.38 4.80
N ILE A 86 -7.85 -2.92 4.09
CA ILE A 86 -8.77 -2.13 3.27
C ILE A 86 -10.20 -2.34 3.80
N ASN A 87 -10.83 -1.24 4.26
CA ASN A 87 -12.14 -1.27 4.91
C ASN A 87 -12.20 -2.28 6.07
N GLY A 88 -11.15 -2.32 6.91
CA GLY A 88 -11.04 -3.19 8.08
C GLY A 88 -10.73 -4.67 7.78
N LYS A 89 -10.44 -5.01 6.52
CA LYS A 89 -10.12 -6.39 6.10
C LYS A 89 -8.70 -6.46 5.60
N ASP A 90 -7.99 -7.53 5.94
CA ASP A 90 -6.59 -7.71 5.56
C ASP A 90 -6.41 -7.63 4.05
N PHE A 91 -5.36 -6.94 3.65
CA PHE A 91 -5.00 -6.76 2.26
C PHE A 91 -3.52 -7.11 2.09
N PHE A 92 -3.24 -8.15 1.32
CA PHE A 92 -1.88 -8.71 1.17
C PHE A 92 -1.20 -8.97 2.52
N LYS A 93 -1.71 -9.96 3.25
CA LYS A 93 -1.22 -10.34 4.57
C LYS A 93 0.30 -10.52 4.54
N GLY A 94 1.02 -9.63 5.24
CA GLY A 94 2.49 -9.64 5.32
C GLY A 94 3.24 -8.90 4.21
N ASP A 95 2.57 -8.35 3.18
CA ASP A 95 3.22 -7.54 2.15
C ASP A 95 2.56 -6.16 2.02
N THR A 96 3.00 -5.24 2.86
CA THR A 96 2.51 -3.85 2.89
C THR A 96 2.87 -3.09 1.61
N GLN A 97 3.97 -3.46 0.97
CA GLN A 97 4.52 -2.76 -0.18
C GLN A 97 3.61 -2.90 -1.41
N VAL A 98 3.00 -4.07 -1.62
CA VAL A 98 2.05 -4.28 -2.72
C VAL A 98 0.87 -3.29 -2.65
N ALA A 99 0.32 -3.07 -1.45
CA ALA A 99 -0.75 -2.08 -1.27
C ALA A 99 -0.26 -0.66 -1.54
N MET A 100 0.91 -0.31 -1.02
CA MET A 100 1.50 1.01 -1.14
C MET A 100 1.78 1.39 -2.59
N ASP A 101 2.34 0.47 -3.36
CA ASP A 101 2.77 0.74 -4.73
C ASP A 101 1.65 0.65 -5.76
N ASN A 102 0.58 -0.10 -5.46
CA ASN A 102 -0.43 -0.40 -6.46
C ASN A 102 -1.81 0.21 -6.21
N LEU A 103 -2.18 0.53 -4.96
CA LEU A 103 -3.51 1.09 -4.69
C LEU A 103 -3.57 2.56 -5.12
N PRO A 104 -4.47 2.95 -6.07
CA PRO A 104 -4.62 4.34 -6.48
C PRO A 104 -5.20 5.23 -5.38
N VAL A 105 -4.59 6.41 -5.17
CA VAL A 105 -5.04 7.38 -4.14
C VAL A 105 -6.46 7.85 -4.34
N ASN A 106 -6.92 7.99 -5.59
CA ASN A 106 -8.26 8.48 -5.91
C ASN A 106 -9.39 7.60 -5.37
N LEU A 107 -9.09 6.34 -4.99
CA LEU A 107 -10.02 5.41 -4.35
C LEU A 107 -10.15 5.64 -2.84
N VAL A 108 -9.17 6.32 -2.22
CA VAL A 108 -9.06 6.46 -0.77
C VAL A 108 -9.94 7.61 -0.28
N ASP A 109 -10.76 7.35 0.74
CA ASP A 109 -11.51 8.35 1.51
C ASP A 109 -10.71 8.78 2.75
N LYS A 110 -10.30 7.79 3.55
CA LYS A 110 -9.58 8.02 4.80
C LYS A 110 -8.49 6.96 5.02
N VAL A 111 -7.45 7.35 5.73
CA VAL A 111 -6.44 6.44 6.26
C VAL A 111 -6.59 6.45 7.78
N ARG A 112 -6.71 5.28 8.40
CA ARG A 112 -6.77 5.13 9.85
C ARG A 112 -5.56 4.36 10.33
N THR A 113 -5.01 4.72 11.47
CA THR A 113 -3.99 3.91 12.14
C THR A 113 -4.38 3.68 13.58
N TYR A 114 -4.24 2.44 14.02
CA TYR A 114 -4.57 1.98 15.36
C TYR A 114 -3.79 0.72 15.70
N GLU A 115 -3.74 0.39 16.98
CA GLU A 115 -3.22 -0.89 17.46
C GLU A 115 -4.34 -1.92 17.54
N GLU A 116 -4.04 -3.12 17.13
CA GLU A 116 -4.93 -4.27 17.16
C GLU A 116 -4.25 -5.42 17.91
N LYS A 117 -5.02 -6.25 18.60
CA LYS A 117 -4.52 -7.47 19.24
C LYS A 117 -4.02 -8.45 18.18
N SER A 118 -3.07 -9.31 18.55
CA SER A 118 -2.56 -10.37 17.69
C SER A 118 -3.69 -11.26 17.14
N ASP A 119 -3.44 -11.95 16.04
CA ASP A 119 -4.42 -12.90 15.51
C ASP A 119 -4.67 -14.05 16.50
N TYR A 120 -3.64 -14.46 17.25
CA TYR A 120 -3.77 -15.46 18.29
C TYR A 120 -4.77 -15.01 19.36
N THR A 121 -4.60 -13.79 19.91
CA THR A 121 -5.51 -13.24 20.92
C THR A 121 -6.94 -13.08 20.38
N LYS A 122 -7.11 -12.68 19.13
CA LYS A 122 -8.44 -12.58 18.51
C LYS A 122 -9.17 -13.91 18.39
N HIS A 123 -8.43 -14.97 18.03
CA HIS A 123 -9.03 -16.28 17.79
C HIS A 123 -9.20 -17.13 19.05
N THR A 124 -8.26 -17.02 20.01
CA THR A 124 -8.29 -17.84 21.23
C THR A 124 -8.94 -17.14 22.41
N GLY A 125 -9.01 -15.80 22.38
CA GLY A 125 -9.40 -14.98 23.53
C GLY A 125 -8.32 -14.87 24.62
N VAL A 126 -7.20 -15.56 24.47
CA VAL A 126 -6.06 -15.51 25.40
C VAL A 126 -5.14 -14.38 24.99
N ASP A 127 -4.88 -13.44 25.89
CA ASP A 127 -4.01 -12.30 25.63
C ASP A 127 -2.54 -12.75 25.68
N ASP A 128 -1.85 -12.65 24.55
CA ASP A 128 -0.41 -12.94 24.41
C ASP A 128 0.47 -11.71 24.61
N GLY A 129 -0.14 -10.55 24.89
CA GLY A 129 0.56 -9.27 25.07
C GLY A 129 1.05 -8.64 23.77
N GLU A 130 0.90 -9.29 22.63
CA GLU A 130 1.33 -8.76 21.34
C GLU A 130 0.26 -7.87 20.70
N LYS A 131 0.72 -6.78 20.12
CA LYS A 131 -0.11 -5.82 19.38
C LYS A 131 0.48 -5.59 18.01
N LYS A 132 -0.41 -5.46 17.04
CA LYS A 132 -0.09 -5.10 15.66
C LYS A 132 -0.46 -3.65 15.42
N THR A 133 0.43 -2.88 14.82
CA THR A 133 0.09 -1.54 14.31
C THR A 133 -0.49 -1.69 12.91
N VAL A 134 -1.72 -1.26 12.74
CA VAL A 134 -2.50 -1.41 11.51
C VAL A 134 -2.65 -0.07 10.81
N LEU A 135 -2.46 -0.07 9.49
CA LEU A 135 -2.83 1.01 8.59
C LEU A 135 -4.07 0.58 7.80
N ASP A 136 -5.24 1.12 8.15
CA ASP A 136 -6.51 0.75 7.52
C ASP A 136 -6.96 1.83 6.52
N ILE A 137 -7.02 1.45 5.27
CA ILE A 137 -7.39 2.30 4.15
C ILE A 137 -8.89 2.19 3.92
N ASN A 138 -9.63 3.25 4.22
CA ASN A 138 -11.03 3.29 3.90
C ASN A 138 -11.22 3.82 2.47
N LEU A 139 -11.87 3.02 1.65
CA LEU A 139 -12.25 3.42 0.30
C LEU A 139 -13.52 4.27 0.31
N LYS A 140 -13.67 5.10 -0.71
CA LYS A 140 -14.88 5.90 -0.94
C LYS A 140 -16.11 5.00 -1.01
N LYS A 141 -17.22 5.44 -0.43
CA LYS A 141 -18.44 4.62 -0.29
C LYS A 141 -19.07 4.21 -1.62
N GLU A 142 -18.89 5.03 -2.64
CA GLU A 142 -19.40 4.77 -4.00
C GLU A 142 -18.70 3.56 -4.66
N LEU A 143 -17.57 3.11 -4.09
CA LEU A 143 -16.70 2.07 -4.65
C LEU A 143 -16.90 0.69 -3.98
N LYS A 144 -18.01 0.44 -3.30
CA LYS A 144 -18.28 -0.83 -2.61
C LYS A 144 -18.32 -2.04 -3.52
N SER A 145 -18.73 -1.86 -4.79
CA SER A 145 -18.68 -2.89 -5.82
C SER A 145 -18.10 -2.26 -7.09
N THR A 146 -16.80 -2.38 -7.28
CA THR A 146 -16.11 -1.72 -8.38
C THR A 146 -14.98 -2.57 -8.94
N VAL A 147 -14.68 -2.34 -10.20
CA VAL A 147 -13.45 -2.79 -10.85
C VAL A 147 -12.60 -1.57 -11.11
N THR A 148 -11.36 -1.63 -10.67
CA THR A 148 -10.37 -0.60 -10.94
C THR A 148 -9.20 -1.22 -11.66
N SER A 149 -8.78 -0.61 -12.76
CA SER A 149 -7.58 -1.01 -13.48
C SER A 149 -6.68 0.18 -13.76
N ARG A 150 -5.39 -0.07 -13.74
CA ARG A 150 -4.35 0.86 -14.17
C ARG A 150 -3.32 0.07 -14.96
N GLY A 151 -2.90 0.60 -16.07
CA GLY A 151 -1.80 0.04 -16.85
C GLY A 151 -0.97 1.18 -17.43
N ASN A 152 0.35 1.04 -17.39
CA ASN A 152 1.28 1.92 -18.04
C ASN A 152 2.23 1.06 -18.88
N ILE A 153 2.55 1.54 -20.06
CA ILE A 153 3.54 0.93 -20.97
C ILE A 153 4.50 2.04 -21.35
N GLY A 154 5.76 1.87 -21.01
CA GLY A 154 6.81 2.83 -21.27
C GLY A 154 7.99 2.17 -21.99
N ASN A 155 8.32 2.66 -23.18
CA ASN A 155 9.49 2.27 -23.93
C ASN A 155 10.40 3.48 -24.13
N GLY A 156 11.68 3.30 -23.89
CA GLY A 156 12.72 4.31 -24.06
C GLY A 156 13.75 3.91 -25.13
N THR A 157 14.76 4.75 -25.27
CA THR A 157 15.96 4.43 -26.03
C THR A 157 16.75 3.29 -25.36
N ASP A 158 17.66 2.66 -26.09
CA ASP A 158 18.53 1.58 -25.58
C ASP A 158 17.79 0.38 -24.98
N ASN A 159 16.65 0.01 -25.58
CA ASN A 159 15.78 -1.08 -25.11
C ASN A 159 15.33 -0.92 -23.64
N ARG A 160 15.22 0.31 -23.17
CA ARG A 160 14.67 0.59 -21.84
C ARG A 160 13.16 0.48 -21.84
N TYR A 161 12.62 -0.15 -20.81
CA TYR A 161 11.18 -0.32 -20.65
C TYR A 161 10.75 -0.23 -19.19
N ARG A 162 9.51 0.16 -19.00
CA ARG A 162 8.81 0.11 -17.71
C ARG A 162 7.33 -0.08 -17.96
N ASP A 163 6.84 -1.25 -17.61
CA ASP A 163 5.44 -1.62 -17.77
C ASP A 163 4.86 -1.99 -16.41
N ASP A 164 3.65 -1.54 -16.13
CA ASP A 164 2.90 -1.94 -14.95
C ASP A 164 1.42 -2.17 -15.28
N LEU A 165 0.85 -3.15 -14.62
CA LEU A 165 -0.56 -3.50 -14.67
C LEU A 165 -1.08 -3.73 -13.27
N PHE A 166 -2.20 -3.13 -12.95
CA PHE A 166 -2.94 -3.38 -11.73
C PHE A 166 -4.43 -3.50 -12.07
N VAL A 167 -5.04 -4.60 -11.67
CA VAL A 167 -6.47 -4.84 -11.78
C VAL A 167 -7.00 -5.29 -10.45
N ASN A 168 -8.04 -4.63 -9.98
CA ASN A 168 -8.63 -4.95 -8.71
C ASN A 168 -10.15 -4.91 -8.82
N ARG A 169 -10.81 -5.96 -8.34
CA ARG A 169 -12.25 -6.07 -8.22
C ARG A 169 -12.62 -6.18 -6.76
N PHE A 170 -13.36 -5.20 -6.28
CA PHE A 170 -13.98 -5.21 -4.95
C PHE A 170 -15.46 -5.49 -5.06
N THR A 171 -15.95 -6.35 -4.20
CA THR A 171 -17.37 -6.52 -3.88
C THR A 171 -17.50 -6.66 -2.37
N ASP A 172 -18.73 -6.64 -1.84
CA ASP A 172 -18.94 -6.82 -0.40
C ASP A 172 -18.38 -8.16 0.12
N LYS A 173 -18.36 -9.20 -0.72
CA LYS A 173 -17.98 -10.58 -0.35
C LYS A 173 -16.67 -11.07 -0.98
N ASN A 174 -16.26 -10.47 -2.09
CA ASN A 174 -15.11 -10.95 -2.85
C ASN A 174 -14.15 -9.83 -3.16
N ARG A 175 -12.87 -10.14 -3.09
CA ARG A 175 -11.79 -9.27 -3.56
C ARG A 175 -10.87 -10.08 -4.45
N GLN A 176 -10.53 -9.51 -5.57
CA GLN A 176 -9.66 -10.12 -6.56
C GLN A 176 -8.71 -9.05 -7.06
N THR A 177 -7.44 -9.24 -6.80
CA THR A 177 -6.40 -8.31 -7.24
C THR A 177 -5.39 -9.06 -8.06
N LEU A 178 -5.01 -8.49 -9.17
CA LEU A 178 -3.92 -8.91 -10.04
C LEU A 178 -3.00 -7.72 -10.26
N TRP A 179 -1.71 -7.92 -10.11
CA TRP A 179 -0.72 -6.91 -10.45
C TRP A 179 0.48 -7.53 -11.14
N GLY A 180 1.14 -6.74 -11.95
CA GLY A 180 2.38 -7.10 -12.59
C GLY A 180 3.16 -5.86 -12.91
N ASN A 181 4.46 -5.93 -12.78
CA ASN A 181 5.37 -4.89 -13.21
C ASN A 181 6.61 -5.51 -13.83
N MET A 182 7.19 -4.82 -14.79
CA MET A 182 8.49 -5.12 -15.34
C MET A 182 9.21 -3.85 -15.74
N SER A 183 10.49 -3.80 -15.43
CA SER A 183 11.31 -2.63 -15.71
C SER A 183 12.77 -3.03 -15.86
N ASN A 184 13.50 -2.33 -16.71
CA ASN A 184 14.95 -2.38 -16.78
C ASN A 184 15.57 -0.98 -16.71
N LEU A 185 14.88 -0.04 -16.05
CA LEU A 185 15.36 1.34 -15.95
C LEU A 185 16.53 1.55 -14.99
N GLY A 186 16.99 0.46 -14.34
CA GLY A 186 18.13 0.50 -13.46
C GLY A 186 17.83 1.01 -12.04
N GLY A 187 18.66 0.57 -11.10
CA GLY A 187 18.75 1.09 -9.74
C GLY A 187 19.79 2.19 -9.63
N TRP A 188 20.09 2.59 -8.42
CA TRP A 188 21.19 3.49 -8.11
C TRP A 188 22.52 2.77 -8.38
N GLY A 189 23.27 3.22 -9.40
CA GLY A 189 24.61 2.71 -9.67
C GLY A 189 24.89 2.45 -11.15
N TRP A 190 26.10 1.94 -11.40
CA TRP A 190 26.61 1.63 -12.73
C TRP A 190 26.23 0.18 -13.08
N GLY A 191 25.18 -0.01 -13.88
CA GLY A 191 24.80 -1.34 -14.33
C GLY A 191 23.36 -1.41 -14.84
N LEU A 192 23.01 -2.58 -15.34
CA LEU A 192 21.64 -2.93 -15.73
C LEU A 192 20.97 -3.64 -14.58
N HIS A 193 19.85 -3.11 -14.15
CA HIS A 193 18.96 -3.77 -13.21
C HIS A 193 17.60 -3.99 -13.88
N ALA A 194 17.18 -5.23 -13.99
CA ALA A 194 15.89 -5.59 -14.53
C ALA A 194 15.09 -6.33 -13.46
N ASN A 195 13.85 -5.90 -13.25
CA ASN A 195 12.93 -6.59 -12.37
C ASN A 195 11.65 -6.97 -13.10
N LYS A 196 11.07 -8.09 -12.70
CA LYS A 196 9.75 -8.55 -13.13
C LYS A 196 9.02 -9.11 -11.96
N GLU A 197 7.79 -8.66 -11.75
CA GLU A 197 6.93 -9.15 -10.68
C GLU A 197 5.54 -9.41 -11.22
N LEU A 198 4.93 -10.51 -10.78
CA LEU A 198 3.55 -10.86 -11.04
C LEU A 198 2.94 -11.40 -9.75
N GLY A 199 1.75 -10.93 -9.40
CA GLY A 199 1.09 -11.44 -8.22
C GLY A 199 -0.42 -11.34 -8.29
N THR A 200 -1.07 -12.12 -7.45
CA THR A 200 -2.52 -12.10 -7.30
C THR A 200 -2.90 -12.30 -5.85
N ASN A 201 -3.97 -11.65 -5.45
CA ASN A 201 -4.62 -11.88 -4.16
C ASN A 201 -6.11 -12.09 -4.40
N LEU A 202 -6.62 -13.22 -3.91
CA LEU A 202 -8.00 -13.64 -4.06
C LEU A 202 -8.59 -13.85 -2.68
N GLN A 203 -9.70 -13.20 -2.38
CA GLN A 203 -10.39 -13.32 -1.11
C GLN A 203 -11.88 -13.55 -1.36
N TRP A 204 -12.42 -14.55 -0.71
CA TRP A 204 -13.84 -14.90 -0.74
C TRP A 204 -14.39 -14.97 0.68
N MET A 205 -15.56 -14.42 0.90
CA MET A 205 -16.30 -14.55 2.15
C MET A 205 -17.79 -14.66 1.88
N ASN A 206 -18.51 -15.39 2.72
CA ASN A 206 -19.97 -15.49 2.59
C ASN A 206 -20.69 -14.44 3.43
N LYS A 207 -20.12 -13.99 4.55
CA LYS A 207 -20.69 -13.01 5.49
C LYS A 207 -19.64 -11.99 5.89
N GLU A 208 -20.05 -10.76 6.18
CA GLU A 208 -19.13 -9.68 6.53
C GLU A 208 -18.72 -9.68 8.01
N LYS A 209 -19.69 -9.97 8.89
CA LYS A 209 -19.48 -9.81 10.33
C LYS A 209 -18.70 -10.99 10.90
N TRP A 210 -17.55 -10.68 11.53
CA TRP A 210 -16.75 -11.66 12.25
C TRP A 210 -17.52 -12.34 13.39
N GLY A 211 -17.28 -13.65 13.63
CA GLY A 211 -17.95 -14.42 14.69
C GLY A 211 -19.40 -14.80 14.39
N GLU A 212 -19.95 -14.42 13.24
CA GLU A 212 -21.29 -14.84 12.85
C GLU A 212 -21.28 -16.33 12.48
N PRO A 213 -22.19 -17.17 13.07
CA PRO A 213 -22.22 -18.59 12.80
C PRO A 213 -22.32 -18.90 11.30
N GLY A 214 -21.53 -19.86 10.83
CA GLY A 214 -21.43 -20.25 9.42
C GLY A 214 -20.67 -19.23 8.53
N ARG A 215 -20.01 -18.20 9.10
CA ARG A 215 -19.14 -17.33 8.33
C ARG A 215 -17.84 -18.05 7.96
N TYR A 216 -17.46 -17.95 6.70
CA TYR A 216 -16.11 -18.33 6.29
C TYR A 216 -15.47 -17.24 5.44
N GLN A 217 -14.15 -17.17 5.50
CA GLN A 217 -13.30 -16.35 4.65
C GLN A 217 -12.11 -17.19 4.20
N LEU A 218 -11.91 -17.28 2.90
CA LEU A 218 -10.76 -17.91 2.26
C LEU A 218 -9.96 -16.81 1.56
N SER A 219 -8.67 -16.76 1.83
CA SER A 219 -7.75 -15.86 1.13
C SER A 219 -6.59 -16.65 0.55
N VAL A 220 -6.22 -16.34 -0.69
CA VAL A 220 -5.10 -16.94 -1.42
C VAL A 220 -4.29 -15.83 -2.02
N GLY A 221 -3.01 -15.77 -1.68
CA GLY A 221 -2.02 -14.87 -2.27
C GLY A 221 -0.95 -15.67 -3.00
N LEU A 222 -0.55 -15.20 -4.18
CA LEU A 222 0.57 -15.73 -4.94
C LEU A 222 1.39 -14.57 -5.48
N LYS A 223 2.73 -14.69 -5.41
CA LYS A 223 3.67 -13.68 -5.91
C LYS A 223 4.88 -14.37 -6.51
N TYR A 224 5.28 -13.91 -7.67
CA TYR A 224 6.54 -14.28 -8.31
C TYR A 224 7.32 -13.00 -8.61
N ARG A 225 8.61 -13.02 -8.29
CA ARG A 225 9.55 -11.92 -8.58
C ARG A 225 10.83 -12.48 -9.20
N HIS A 226 11.34 -11.77 -10.16
CA HIS A 226 12.62 -12.05 -10.80
C HIS A 226 13.41 -10.75 -10.93
N ASP A 227 14.61 -10.75 -10.37
CA ASP A 227 15.57 -9.65 -10.46
C ASP A 227 16.79 -10.15 -11.24
N ASP A 228 17.30 -9.35 -12.17
CA ASP A 228 18.52 -9.59 -12.95
C ASP A 228 19.40 -8.34 -12.89
N ASP A 229 20.52 -8.43 -12.19
CA ASP A 229 21.50 -7.38 -12.03
C ASP A 229 22.76 -7.73 -12.84
N ASP A 230 23.23 -6.82 -13.68
CA ASP A 230 24.48 -6.94 -14.43
C ASP A 230 25.28 -5.64 -14.23
N VAL A 231 26.27 -5.71 -13.38
CA VAL A 231 27.09 -4.56 -12.97
C VAL A 231 28.53 -4.75 -13.44
N GLU A 232 29.03 -3.80 -14.19
CA GLU A 232 30.44 -3.74 -14.55
C GLU A 232 31.11 -2.59 -13.79
N SER A 233 32.21 -2.88 -13.11
CA SER A 233 32.98 -1.88 -12.39
C SER A 233 34.43 -1.90 -12.86
N THR A 234 34.98 -0.72 -13.08
CA THR A 234 36.39 -0.52 -13.39
C THR A 234 37.03 0.31 -12.27
N ARG A 235 38.08 -0.22 -11.71
CA ARG A 235 38.87 0.49 -10.69
C ARG A 235 40.31 0.64 -11.18
N ASN A 236 40.78 1.88 -11.24
CA ASN A 236 42.16 2.22 -11.48
C ASN A 236 42.74 2.84 -10.21
N SER A 237 43.86 2.32 -9.69
CA SER A 237 44.52 2.86 -8.50
C SER A 237 45.99 3.03 -8.75
N GLU A 238 46.53 4.13 -8.27
CA GLU A 238 47.96 4.45 -8.22
C GLU A 238 48.39 4.50 -6.75
N THR A 239 49.40 3.75 -6.40
CA THR A 239 49.96 3.73 -5.03
C THR A 239 51.40 4.25 -5.07
N PHE A 240 51.66 5.25 -4.26
CA PHE A 240 52.95 5.82 -4.07
C PHE A 240 53.67 5.11 -2.91
N LEU A 241 54.79 4.49 -3.16
CA LEU A 241 55.62 3.89 -2.10
C LEU A 241 56.46 4.96 -1.41
N THR A 242 56.18 5.17 -0.13
CA THR A 242 56.87 6.22 0.67
C THR A 242 58.38 5.91 0.77
N GLY A 243 59.21 6.85 0.36
CA GLY A 243 60.67 6.73 0.40
C GLY A 243 61.33 6.16 -0.85
N THR A 244 60.56 5.92 -1.91
CA THR A 244 61.05 5.50 -3.24
C THR A 244 60.33 6.28 -4.33
N ASP A 245 60.94 6.42 -5.50
CA ASP A 245 60.26 6.99 -6.67
C ASP A 245 59.39 5.94 -7.42
N ILE A 246 59.18 4.77 -6.81
CA ILE A 246 58.44 3.69 -7.43
C ILE A 246 56.92 3.92 -7.22
N LYS A 247 56.21 3.88 -8.31
CA LYS A 247 54.75 3.93 -8.34
C LYS A 247 54.21 2.57 -8.77
N SER A 248 53.20 2.10 -8.06
CA SER A 248 52.50 0.87 -8.43
C SER A 248 51.12 1.21 -8.97
N PHE A 249 50.81 0.73 -10.15
CA PHE A 249 49.54 0.91 -10.81
C PHE A 249 48.76 -0.41 -10.75
N SER A 250 47.47 -0.34 -10.41
CA SER A 250 46.59 -1.47 -10.44
C SER A 250 45.31 -1.11 -11.18
N ASN A 251 45.03 -1.86 -12.24
CA ASN A 251 43.81 -1.75 -12.99
C ASN A 251 42.99 -3.04 -12.78
N SER A 252 41.77 -2.90 -12.35
CA SER A 252 40.82 -4.05 -12.21
C SER A 252 39.50 -3.76 -12.90
N VAL A 253 39.01 -4.76 -13.59
CA VAL A 253 37.67 -4.77 -14.17
C VAL A 253 36.94 -5.96 -13.58
N SER A 254 35.79 -5.73 -12.98
CA SER A 254 34.90 -6.79 -12.51
C SER A 254 33.54 -6.68 -13.16
N ARG A 255 32.95 -7.83 -13.47
CA ARG A 255 31.57 -7.95 -13.92
C ARG A 255 30.83 -8.91 -13.01
N ASP A 256 29.86 -8.37 -12.31
CA ASP A 256 29.03 -9.08 -11.35
C ASP A 256 27.62 -9.23 -11.92
N ARG A 257 27.18 -10.49 -12.08
CA ARG A 257 25.84 -10.82 -12.52
C ARG A 257 25.13 -11.55 -11.39
N ASN A 258 24.00 -11.00 -10.95
CA ASN A 258 23.18 -11.57 -9.90
C ASN A 258 21.76 -11.76 -10.41
N ARG A 259 21.30 -13.01 -10.43
CA ARG A 259 19.93 -13.38 -10.82
C ARG A 259 19.23 -13.99 -9.63
N ARG A 260 18.09 -13.43 -9.28
CA ARG A 260 17.28 -13.90 -8.15
C ARG A 260 15.84 -14.10 -8.60
N SER A 261 15.31 -15.28 -8.35
CA SER A 261 13.89 -15.57 -8.55
C SER A 261 13.29 -15.98 -7.23
N GLU A 262 12.16 -15.37 -6.90
CA GLU A 262 11.41 -15.62 -5.68
C GLU A 262 9.97 -15.98 -6.03
N MET A 263 9.44 -16.98 -5.37
CA MET A 263 8.04 -17.36 -5.43
C MET A 263 7.50 -17.43 -4.02
N GLY A 264 6.44 -16.68 -3.76
CA GLY A 264 5.74 -16.67 -2.49
C GLY A 264 4.28 -17.03 -2.67
N GLY A 265 3.72 -17.73 -1.70
CA GLY A 265 2.29 -18.00 -1.65
C GLY A 265 1.80 -18.14 -0.23
N ASN A 266 0.56 -17.72 -0.01
CA ASN A 266 -0.11 -17.89 1.28
C ASN A 266 -1.56 -18.27 1.07
N ILE A 267 -2.07 -19.11 1.98
CA ILE A 267 -3.48 -19.48 2.06
C ILE A 267 -3.92 -19.27 3.49
N SER A 268 -5.02 -18.58 3.71
CA SER A 268 -5.65 -18.46 5.01
C SER A 268 -7.15 -18.81 4.92
N LEU A 269 -7.60 -19.60 5.87
CA LEU A 269 -9.00 -19.96 6.06
C LEU A 269 -9.42 -19.55 7.47
N GLU A 270 -10.50 -18.80 7.54
CA GLU A 270 -11.17 -18.45 8.78
C GLU A 270 -12.63 -18.92 8.67
N TRP A 271 -13.07 -19.76 9.57
CA TRP A 271 -14.41 -20.32 9.55
C TRP A 271 -15.03 -20.33 10.95
N SER A 272 -16.07 -19.54 11.14
CA SER A 272 -16.91 -19.58 12.34
C SER A 272 -18.02 -20.61 12.11
N ILE A 273 -17.82 -21.84 12.59
CA ILE A 273 -18.75 -22.97 12.38
C ILE A 273 -20.08 -22.67 13.08
N ASP A 274 -19.98 -22.29 14.35
CA ASP A 274 -21.10 -21.86 15.19
C ASP A 274 -20.67 -20.71 16.12
N SER A 275 -21.49 -20.38 17.13
CA SER A 275 -21.19 -19.29 18.08
C SER A 275 -20.04 -19.60 19.08
N LEU A 276 -19.64 -20.88 19.19
CA LEU A 276 -18.63 -21.34 20.13
C LEU A 276 -17.40 -21.93 19.45
N THR A 277 -17.57 -22.38 18.19
CA THR A 277 -16.54 -23.12 17.46
C THR A 277 -16.06 -22.33 16.25
N SER A 278 -14.76 -22.10 16.19
CA SER A 278 -14.11 -21.48 15.02
C SER A 278 -12.90 -22.29 14.59
N LEU A 279 -12.64 -22.33 13.29
CA LEU A 279 -11.45 -22.89 12.68
C LEU A 279 -10.67 -21.76 12.03
N TRP A 280 -9.39 -21.73 12.34
CA TRP A 280 -8.44 -20.84 11.69
C TRP A 280 -7.24 -21.64 11.19
N ALA A 281 -6.90 -21.50 9.94
CA ALA A 281 -5.76 -22.15 9.31
C ALA A 281 -5.00 -21.13 8.44
N TYR A 282 -3.69 -21.15 8.57
CA TYR A 282 -2.79 -20.32 7.78
C TYR A 282 -1.59 -21.15 7.32
N THR A 283 -1.25 -21.05 6.06
CA THR A 283 -0.01 -21.60 5.51
C THR A 283 0.65 -20.62 4.57
N SER A 284 1.97 -20.60 4.58
CA SER A 284 2.78 -19.87 3.63
C SER A 284 3.88 -20.74 3.06
N LEU A 285 4.16 -20.54 1.78
CA LEU A 285 5.24 -21.20 1.05
C LEU A 285 6.09 -20.12 0.41
N ASN A 286 7.40 -20.18 0.62
CA ASN A 286 8.36 -19.31 -0.01
C ASN A 286 9.50 -20.13 -0.60
N GLY A 287 9.83 -19.85 -1.84
CA GLY A 287 10.96 -20.44 -2.55
C GLY A 287 11.82 -19.36 -3.17
N GLN A 288 13.12 -19.51 -3.10
CA GLN A 288 14.09 -18.60 -3.70
C GLN A 288 15.13 -19.40 -4.45
N LYS A 289 15.47 -18.91 -5.65
CA LYS A 289 16.61 -19.36 -6.44
C LYS A 289 17.52 -18.17 -6.73
N SER A 290 18.80 -18.30 -6.44
CA SER A 290 19.82 -17.27 -6.74
C SER A 290 20.93 -17.90 -7.57
N ASP A 291 21.39 -17.16 -8.58
CA ASP A 291 22.53 -17.49 -9.43
C ASP A 291 23.43 -16.26 -9.52
N ASN A 292 24.57 -16.36 -8.85
CA ASN A 292 25.51 -15.24 -8.73
C ASN A 292 26.81 -15.63 -9.46
N ARG A 293 27.24 -14.78 -10.38
CA ARG A 293 28.48 -14.95 -11.11
C ARG A 293 29.30 -13.66 -11.03
N SER A 294 30.54 -13.78 -10.61
CA SER A 294 31.52 -12.70 -10.57
C SER A 294 32.74 -13.08 -11.42
N ASP A 295 33.04 -12.27 -12.40
CA ASP A 295 34.22 -12.38 -13.23
C ASP A 295 35.10 -11.13 -12.97
N ALA A 296 36.31 -11.31 -12.43
CA ALA A 296 37.22 -10.21 -12.16
C ALA A 296 38.57 -10.45 -12.85
N ARG A 297 39.15 -9.37 -13.40
CA ARG A 297 40.50 -9.36 -13.98
C ARG A 297 41.24 -8.18 -13.41
N SER A 298 42.47 -8.41 -12.98
CA SER A 298 43.35 -7.35 -12.49
C SER A 298 44.73 -7.44 -13.13
N ALA A 299 45.31 -6.29 -13.42
CA ALA A 299 46.68 -6.16 -13.83
C ALA A 299 47.38 -5.17 -12.90
N LYS A 300 48.55 -5.57 -12.43
CA LYS A 300 49.40 -4.72 -11.59
C LYS A 300 50.77 -4.55 -12.26
N TYR A 301 51.29 -3.36 -12.30
CA TYR A 301 52.60 -3.05 -12.85
C TYR A 301 53.24 -1.90 -12.08
N ASP A 302 54.55 -1.96 -11.96
CA ASP A 302 55.36 -0.96 -11.29
C ASP A 302 56.14 -0.19 -12.35
N SER A 303 56.36 1.12 -12.14
CA SER A 303 57.17 2.00 -13.02
C SER A 303 58.33 2.59 -12.27
#